data_20986f376b874c3e14730bba646aaf9c
#
_entry.id   20986f376b874c3e14730bba646aaf9c
#
_cell.length_a   1.000
_cell.length_b   1.000
_cell.length_c   1.000
_cell.angle_alpha   90.00
_cell.angle_beta   90.00
_cell.angle_gamma   90.00
#
_symmetry.space_group_name_H-M   'P 1'
#
loop_
_entity.id
_entity.type
_entity.pdbx_description
1 polymer ?
#
loop_
_entity_poly.entity_id
_entity_poly.type
_entity_poly.pdbx_seq_one_letter_code
_entity_poly.pdbx_strand_id
1 'polypeptide(L)'
;MRIIMVEPERRPYETELEDSLGAMQRCVGGTIEVVYEPGGRGAALICNDEGKLLNLPLNRALRDEKGEIYDVIAGPFFICGAPPDSENFTSLTDEQVDYWLRRFAKPEFFVRVNDKVICVPVEEPGQ
;
A
#
# COMPACT_ATOMS: atom_id res chain seq x y z
N MET A 1 -2.35 -10.05 -13.55
CA MET A 1 -1.69 -10.24 -12.25
C MET A 1 -2.68 -9.89 -11.15
N ARG A 2 -2.85 -10.76 -10.20
CA ARG A 2 -3.77 -10.58 -9.08
C ARG A 2 -3.12 -9.71 -8.02
N ILE A 3 -3.74 -8.59 -7.67
CA ILE A 3 -3.20 -7.60 -6.74
C ILE A 3 -4.24 -7.16 -5.72
N ILE A 4 -3.78 -6.47 -4.68
CA ILE A 4 -4.63 -5.71 -3.77
C ILE A 4 -4.39 -4.23 -4.06
N MET A 5 -5.47 -3.51 -4.38
CA MET A 5 -5.43 -2.07 -4.59
C MET A 5 -5.78 -1.34 -3.30
N VAL A 6 -4.99 -0.34 -2.93
CA VAL A 6 -5.22 0.48 -1.73
C VAL A 6 -5.27 1.94 -2.14
N GLU A 7 -6.43 2.55 -2.00
CA GLU A 7 -6.65 3.96 -2.31
C GLU A 7 -6.85 4.77 -1.04
N PRO A 8 -6.47 6.06 -1.03
CA PRO A 8 -6.69 6.89 0.16
C PRO A 8 -8.16 6.91 0.58
N GLU A 9 -8.41 6.81 1.87
CA GLU A 9 -9.73 6.90 2.48
C GLU A 9 -10.70 5.79 2.11
N ARG A 10 -10.21 4.73 1.46
CA ARG A 10 -11.04 3.60 1.03
C ARG A 10 -10.52 2.28 1.56
N ARG A 11 -11.42 1.29 1.65
CA ARG A 11 -11.02 -0.08 1.95
C ARG A 11 -10.25 -0.67 0.79
N PRO A 12 -9.26 -1.51 1.08
CA PRO A 12 -8.53 -2.22 0.02
C PRO A 12 -9.45 -3.22 -0.69
N TYR A 13 -9.10 -3.53 -1.93
CA TYR A 13 -9.86 -4.51 -2.70
C TYR A 13 -8.94 -5.30 -3.62
N GLU A 14 -9.32 -6.53 -3.87
CA GLU A 14 -8.63 -7.40 -4.82
C GLU A 14 -9.05 -7.04 -6.24
N THR A 15 -8.09 -6.98 -7.16
CA THR A 15 -8.36 -6.75 -8.57
C THR A 15 -7.25 -7.34 -9.43
N GLU A 16 -7.43 -7.27 -10.73
CA GLU A 16 -6.42 -7.68 -11.71
C GLU A 16 -5.73 -6.46 -12.29
N LEU A 17 -4.42 -6.58 -12.48
CA LEU A 17 -3.61 -5.55 -13.13
C LEU A 17 -2.79 -6.21 -14.23
N GLU A 18 -2.72 -5.57 -15.39
CA GLU A 18 -1.83 -6.04 -16.45
C GLU A 18 -0.39 -6.05 -15.94
N ASP A 19 0.33 -7.13 -16.24
CA ASP A 19 1.73 -7.29 -15.84
C ASP A 19 2.65 -6.53 -16.79
N SER A 20 2.63 -5.20 -16.66
CA SER A 20 3.49 -4.32 -17.44
C SER A 20 3.85 -3.09 -16.61
N LEU A 21 5.04 -2.53 -16.90
CA LEU A 21 5.47 -1.31 -16.22
C LEU A 21 4.50 -0.16 -16.48
N GLY A 22 3.99 -0.03 -17.70
CA GLY A 22 3.04 1.02 -18.03
C GLY A 22 1.75 0.94 -17.22
N ALA A 23 1.22 -0.27 -17.00
CA ALA A 23 0.03 -0.46 -16.19
C ALA A 23 0.30 -0.10 -14.72
N MET A 24 1.45 -0.50 -14.20
CA MET A 24 1.85 -0.16 -12.84
C MET A 24 1.99 1.34 -12.64
N GLN A 25 2.63 2.02 -13.59
CA GLN A 25 2.78 3.47 -13.54
C GLN A 25 1.44 4.20 -13.60
N ARG A 26 0.53 3.76 -14.44
CA ARG A 26 -0.83 4.33 -14.50
C ARG A 26 -1.58 4.12 -13.20
N CYS A 27 -1.40 2.95 -12.58
CA CYS A 27 -2.07 2.61 -11.33
C CYS A 27 -1.69 3.55 -10.20
N VAL A 28 -0.41 3.92 -10.09
CA VAL A 28 0.07 4.79 -9.01
C VAL A 28 0.22 6.26 -9.45
N GLY A 29 0.02 6.56 -10.71
CA GLY A 29 0.06 7.94 -11.21
C GLY A 29 1.43 8.50 -11.51
N GLY A 30 2.43 7.65 -11.73
CA GLY A 30 3.80 8.10 -12.02
C GLY A 30 4.82 6.98 -11.93
N THR A 31 6.08 7.33 -11.80
CA THR A 31 7.14 6.34 -11.64
C THR A 31 6.93 5.54 -10.36
N ILE A 32 7.30 4.27 -10.41
CA ILE A 32 7.05 3.36 -9.28
C ILE A 32 8.25 3.28 -8.33
N GLU A 33 7.93 3.09 -7.05
CA GLU A 33 8.87 2.72 -6.02
C GLU A 33 8.39 1.41 -5.41
N VAL A 34 9.33 0.51 -5.15
CA VAL A 34 9.05 -0.79 -4.53
C VAL A 34 9.39 -0.70 -3.05
N VAL A 35 8.43 -1.01 -2.21
CA VAL A 35 8.57 -0.96 -0.76
C VAL A 35 8.24 -2.33 -0.18
N TYR A 36 9.03 -2.77 0.79
CA TYR A 36 8.78 -4.01 1.52
C TYR A 36 8.48 -3.68 2.97
N GLU A 37 7.35 -4.15 3.46
CA GLU A 37 7.03 -4.02 4.87
C GLU A 37 7.61 -5.21 5.63
N PRO A 38 8.15 -5.03 6.85
CA PRO A 38 8.63 -6.16 7.66
C PRO A 38 7.56 -7.23 7.81
N GLY A 39 7.94 -8.49 7.63
CA GLY A 39 7.00 -9.58 7.66
C GLY A 39 6.10 -9.68 6.43
N GLY A 40 6.50 -9.06 5.33
CA GLY A 40 5.68 -8.90 4.13
C GLY A 40 5.34 -10.14 3.32
N ARG A 41 5.74 -11.31 3.76
CA ARG A 41 5.27 -12.61 3.25
C ARG A 41 5.49 -12.84 1.76
N GLY A 42 6.62 -12.36 1.22
CA GLY A 42 6.91 -12.52 -0.21
C GLY A 42 6.08 -11.63 -1.10
N ALA A 43 5.63 -10.49 -0.58
CA ALA A 43 4.89 -9.50 -1.33
C ALA A 43 5.62 -8.15 -1.30
N ALA A 44 5.32 -7.31 -2.28
CA ALA A 44 5.86 -5.96 -2.37
C ALA A 44 4.71 -4.96 -2.50
N LEU A 45 4.95 -3.78 -1.96
CA LEU A 45 4.06 -2.63 -2.11
C LEU A 45 4.64 -1.74 -3.20
N ILE A 46 3.83 -1.40 -4.19
CA ILE A 46 4.23 -0.58 -5.33
C ILE A 46 3.52 0.76 -5.23
N CYS A 47 4.27 1.82 -5.06
CA CYS A 47 3.71 3.15 -4.86
C CYS A 47 4.37 4.17 -5.80
N ASN A 48 3.85 5.40 -5.79
CA ASN A 48 4.41 6.49 -6.56
C ASN A 48 5.71 6.97 -5.90
N ASP A 49 6.78 6.98 -6.67
CA ASP A 49 8.11 7.39 -6.20
C ASP A 49 8.16 8.84 -5.71
N GLU A 50 7.29 9.69 -6.25
CA GLU A 50 7.25 11.12 -5.93
C GLU A 50 5.96 11.54 -5.22
N GLY A 51 5.23 10.60 -4.62
CA GLY A 51 3.91 10.87 -4.06
C GLY A 51 3.90 12.02 -3.05
N LYS A 52 4.89 12.08 -2.17
CA LYS A 52 4.98 13.14 -1.17
C LYS A 52 5.35 14.49 -1.80
N LEU A 53 6.23 14.49 -2.79
CA LEU A 53 6.62 15.70 -3.51
C LEU A 53 5.46 16.28 -4.32
N LEU A 54 4.58 15.41 -4.83
CA LEU A 54 3.41 15.81 -5.59
C LEU A 54 2.22 16.16 -4.70
N ASN A 55 2.38 16.11 -3.38
CA ASN A 55 1.31 16.34 -2.41
C ASN A 55 0.09 15.41 -2.62
N LEU A 56 0.34 14.17 -3.04
CA LEU A 56 -0.74 13.19 -3.10
C LEU A 56 -1.28 12.92 -1.70
N PRO A 57 -2.57 12.60 -1.57
CA PRO A 57 -3.15 12.32 -0.26
C PRO A 57 -2.41 11.20 0.46
N LEU A 58 -2.15 11.36 1.74
CA LEU A 58 -1.57 10.31 2.56
C LEU A 58 -2.57 9.17 2.68
N ASN A 59 -2.09 7.94 2.54
CA ASN A 59 -2.95 6.76 2.37
C ASN A 59 -2.90 5.83 3.58
N ARG A 60 -1.74 5.23 3.81
CA ARG A 60 -1.57 4.27 4.91
C ARG A 60 -0.20 4.45 5.55
N ALA A 61 -0.15 4.28 6.85
CA ALA A 61 1.12 4.23 7.58
C ALA A 61 1.74 2.84 7.45
N LEU A 62 3.06 2.82 7.30
CA LEU A 62 3.84 1.60 7.35
C LEU A 62 4.39 1.44 8.76
N ARG A 63 4.27 0.24 9.30
CA ARG A 63 4.65 -0.04 10.68
C ARG A 63 5.71 -1.12 10.73
N ASP A 64 6.61 -0.99 11.71
CA ASP A 64 7.62 -1.99 11.98
C ASP A 64 7.04 -3.15 12.80
N GLU A 65 7.90 -4.08 13.19
CA GLU A 65 7.51 -5.26 13.96
C GLU A 65 6.92 -4.94 15.33
N LYS A 66 7.22 -3.75 15.86
CA LYS A 66 6.71 -3.28 17.15
C LYS A 66 5.41 -2.47 17.00
N GLY A 67 4.92 -2.31 15.77
CA GLY A 67 3.75 -1.51 15.49
C GLY A 67 4.01 -0.02 15.39
N GLU A 68 5.27 0.40 15.42
CA GLU A 68 5.63 1.81 15.30
C GLU A 68 5.68 2.25 13.84
N ILE A 69 5.18 3.45 13.59
CA ILE A 69 5.16 4.03 12.24
C ILE A 69 6.56 4.48 11.88
N TYR A 70 7.07 3.99 10.74
CA TYR A 70 8.36 4.42 10.22
C TYR A 70 8.25 5.17 8.89
N ASP A 71 7.12 5.09 8.21
CA ASP A 71 6.87 5.82 6.96
C ASP A 71 5.38 5.88 6.68
N VAL A 72 4.99 6.72 5.74
CA VAL A 72 3.59 6.85 5.29
C VAL A 72 3.61 6.90 3.77
N ILE A 73 2.75 6.11 3.14
CA ILE A 73 2.62 6.12 1.68
C ILE A 73 1.63 7.20 1.28
N ALA A 74 2.03 8.04 0.32
CA ALA A 74 1.19 9.07 -0.28
C ALA A 74 0.68 8.59 -1.65
N GLY A 75 -0.61 8.73 -1.89
CA GLY A 75 -1.24 8.32 -3.13
C GLY A 75 -1.66 6.85 -3.13
N PRO A 76 -2.34 6.42 -4.21
CA PRO A 76 -2.72 5.03 -4.34
C PRO A 76 -1.51 4.13 -4.49
N PHE A 77 -1.60 2.91 -3.96
CA PHE A 77 -0.57 1.90 -4.12
C PHE A 77 -1.22 0.53 -4.27
N PHE A 78 -0.46 -0.44 -4.71
CA PHE A 78 -0.96 -1.81 -4.80
C PHE A 78 0.07 -2.79 -4.25
N ILE A 79 -0.40 -3.99 -3.94
CA ILE A 79 0.41 -5.07 -3.39
C ILE A 79 0.37 -6.22 -4.37
N CYS A 80 1.54 -6.72 -4.72
CA CYS A 80 1.69 -7.88 -5.61
C CYS A 80 2.65 -8.88 -5.00
N GLY A 81 2.73 -10.06 -5.59
CA GLY A 81 3.71 -11.07 -5.19
C GLY A 81 5.12 -10.64 -5.62
N ALA A 82 6.09 -10.89 -4.75
CA ALA A 82 7.50 -10.61 -5.02
C ALA A 82 8.35 -11.74 -4.43
N PRO A 83 8.39 -12.91 -5.10
CA PRO A 83 9.17 -14.03 -4.61
C PRO A 83 10.64 -13.66 -4.50
N PRO A 84 11.33 -14.04 -3.40
CA PRO A 84 12.71 -13.62 -3.17
C PRO A 84 13.71 -14.18 -4.20
N ASP A 85 13.34 -15.27 -4.89
CA ASP A 85 14.18 -15.91 -5.89
C ASP A 85 13.84 -15.52 -7.32
N SER A 86 13.02 -14.49 -7.51
CA SER A 86 12.58 -14.03 -8.82
C SER A 86 12.73 -12.53 -8.94
N GLU A 87 13.10 -12.06 -10.13
CA GLU A 87 13.15 -10.63 -10.45
C GLU A 87 11.80 -10.11 -10.92
N ASN A 88 10.84 -10.99 -11.12
CA ASN A 88 9.52 -10.63 -11.64
C ASN A 88 8.48 -10.58 -10.52
N PHE A 89 7.60 -9.60 -10.60
CA PHE A 89 6.41 -9.57 -9.76
C PHE A 89 5.42 -10.63 -10.22
N THR A 90 4.65 -11.16 -9.28
CA THR A 90 3.69 -12.23 -9.56
C THR A 90 2.34 -11.90 -8.93
N SER A 91 1.34 -12.68 -9.29
CA SER A 91 0.05 -12.63 -8.63
C SER A 91 0.18 -13.01 -7.17
N LEU A 92 -0.65 -12.40 -6.33
CA LEU A 92 -0.75 -12.79 -4.93
C LEU A 92 -1.43 -14.17 -4.82
N THR A 93 -1.04 -14.92 -3.81
CA THR A 93 -1.74 -16.15 -3.42
C THR A 93 -2.98 -15.82 -2.60
N ASP A 94 -3.87 -16.81 -2.41
CA ASP A 94 -5.06 -16.64 -1.57
C ASP A 94 -4.70 -16.19 -0.15
N GLU A 95 -3.66 -16.77 0.42
CA GLU A 95 -3.20 -16.41 1.77
C GLU A 95 -2.69 -14.98 1.84
N GLN A 96 -1.94 -14.56 0.82
CA GLN A 96 -1.44 -13.19 0.74
C GLN A 96 -2.59 -12.19 0.58
N VAL A 97 -3.56 -12.49 -0.27
CA VAL A 97 -4.75 -11.64 -0.43
C VAL A 97 -5.46 -11.44 0.90
N ASP A 98 -5.71 -12.53 1.61
CA ASP A 98 -6.39 -12.49 2.90
C ASP A 98 -5.61 -11.65 3.92
N TYR A 99 -4.31 -11.86 4.01
CA TYR A 99 -3.44 -11.12 4.92
C TYR A 99 -3.45 -9.61 4.62
N TRP A 100 -3.25 -9.23 3.36
CA TRP A 100 -3.12 -7.82 2.99
C TRP A 100 -4.45 -7.07 3.02
N LEU A 101 -5.56 -7.73 2.71
CA LEU A 101 -6.89 -7.13 2.89
C LEU A 101 -7.13 -6.78 4.36
N ARG A 102 -6.71 -7.64 5.27
CA ARG A 102 -6.84 -7.37 6.70
C ARG A 102 -5.86 -6.33 7.19
N ARG A 103 -4.62 -6.39 6.68
CA ARG A 103 -3.55 -5.46 7.10
C ARG A 103 -3.92 -4.00 6.85
N PHE A 104 -4.55 -3.71 5.73
CA PHE A 104 -4.92 -2.36 5.34
C PHE A 104 -6.43 -2.12 5.37
N ALA A 105 -7.19 -2.95 6.04
CA ALA A 105 -8.66 -2.90 6.05
C ALA A 105 -9.21 -1.55 6.49
N LYS A 106 -8.57 -0.91 7.46
CA LYS A 106 -9.04 0.36 8.01
C LYS A 106 -8.36 1.53 7.29
N PRO A 107 -9.13 2.38 6.60
CA PRO A 107 -8.58 3.63 6.10
C PRO A 107 -8.02 4.46 7.26
N GLU A 108 -7.04 5.29 6.96
CA GLU A 108 -6.38 6.11 7.96
C GLU A 108 -6.50 7.58 7.57
N PHE A 109 -6.77 8.44 8.54
CA PHE A 109 -6.68 9.88 8.38
C PHE A 109 -5.39 10.39 9.00
N PHE A 110 -4.86 11.45 8.41
CA PHE A 110 -3.61 12.03 8.82
C PHE A 110 -3.83 13.50 9.16
N VAL A 111 -3.45 13.88 10.38
CA VAL A 111 -3.57 15.25 10.87
C VAL A 111 -2.17 15.79 11.10
N ARG A 112 -1.90 16.98 10.60
CA ARG A 112 -0.62 17.64 10.82
C ARG A 112 -0.75 18.57 12.01
N VAL A 113 0.04 18.33 13.07
CA VAL A 113 0.07 19.14 14.28
C VAL A 113 1.51 19.48 14.59
N ASN A 114 1.85 20.77 14.57
CA ASN A 114 3.21 21.27 14.88
C ASN A 114 4.30 20.52 14.10
N ASP A 115 4.12 20.41 12.79
CA ASP A 115 5.01 19.72 11.86
C ASP A 115 5.10 18.21 12.05
N LYS A 116 4.27 17.65 12.91
CA LYS A 116 4.15 16.19 13.08
C LYS A 116 2.90 15.70 12.38
N VAL A 117 3.01 14.53 11.77
CA VAL A 117 1.87 13.84 11.17
C VAL A 117 1.34 12.82 12.16
N ILE A 118 0.08 12.96 12.54
CA ILE A 118 -0.60 12.02 13.42
C ILE A 118 -1.55 11.18 12.56
N CYS A 119 -1.44 9.87 12.70
CA CYS A 119 -2.29 8.91 12.00
C CYS A 119 -3.47 8.53 12.90
N VAL A 120 -4.69 8.67 12.36
CA VAL A 120 -5.91 8.29 13.08
C VAL A 120 -6.62 7.22 12.27
N PRO A 121 -6.68 5.97 12.75
CA PRO A 121 -7.45 4.92 12.07
C PRO A 121 -8.93 5.28 12.07
N VAL A 122 -9.60 4.96 10.96
CA VAL A 122 -11.03 5.22 10.82
C VAL A 122 -11.80 3.98 11.24
N GLU A 123 -12.62 4.13 12.30
CA GLU A 123 -13.56 3.09 12.68
C GLU A 123 -14.84 3.27 11.89
N GLU A 124 -15.37 2.18 11.33
CA GLU A 124 -16.61 2.26 10.60
C GLU A 124 -17.81 2.30 11.55
N PRO A 125 -18.81 3.16 11.26
CA PRO A 125 -20.03 3.17 12.04
C PRO A 125 -20.73 1.80 12.01
N GLY A 126 -21.27 1.39 13.14
CA GLY A 126 -22.08 0.18 13.24
C GLY A 126 -21.30 -1.11 13.44
N GLN A 127 -20.02 -1.02 13.73
CA GLN A 127 -19.20 -2.20 14.00
C GLN A 127 -18.84 -2.33 15.46
#